data_67846125542b1c02ad975dd80f9f414f
#
_entry.id   67846125542b1c02ad975dd80f9f414f
#
_cell.length_a   1.000
_cell.length_b   1.000
_cell.length_c   1.000
_cell.angle_alpha   90.00
_cell.angle_beta   90.00
_cell.angle_gamma   90.00
#
_symmetry.space_group_name_H-M   'P 1'
#
loop_
_entity.id
_entity.type
_entity.pdbx_description
1 polymer ?
#
loop_
_entity_poly.entity_id
_entity_poly.type
_entity_poly.pdbx_seq_one_letter_code
_entity_poly.pdbx_strand_id
1 'polypeptide(L)'
;MLSVVLPAYNEEKMIQKAAGTIGGILQKEAIDYEIIFVDDGSKDGTWQQIEQTQKEDQHVNGVRFSRNFGKESAMMAGLENAGGDCVVVMDCDLQHPPETIVEMYRLWQQGYEVVEGVKRTRGKESVFH
;
A
#
# COMPACT_ATOMS: atom_id res chain seq x y z
N MET A 1 2.36 -12.03 7.73
CA MET A 1 2.95 -10.92 6.97
C MET A 1 1.86 -9.93 6.59
N LEU A 2 2.19 -8.68 6.64
CA LEU A 2 1.28 -7.59 6.25
C LEU A 2 1.61 -7.12 4.84
N SER A 3 0.60 -6.99 3.99
CA SER A 3 0.78 -6.41 2.68
C SER A 3 0.18 -5.01 2.66
N VAL A 4 0.97 -4.02 2.26
CA VAL A 4 0.50 -2.65 2.15
C VAL A 4 0.41 -2.31 0.67
N VAL A 5 -0.79 -2.03 0.20
CA VAL A 5 -1.04 -1.75 -1.22
C VAL A 5 -1.20 -0.25 -1.38
N LEU A 6 -0.41 0.31 -2.27
CA LEU A 6 -0.38 1.74 -2.51
C LEU A 6 -0.65 2.04 -3.98
N PRO A 7 -1.90 2.31 -4.34
CA PRO A 7 -2.17 2.77 -5.70
C PRO A 7 -1.52 4.12 -5.93
N ALA A 8 -0.93 4.31 -7.09
CA ALA A 8 -0.21 5.53 -7.40
C ALA A 8 -0.55 5.99 -8.80
N TYR A 9 -0.80 7.28 -8.96
CA TYR A 9 -1.03 7.88 -10.25
C TYR A 9 -0.41 9.26 -10.25
N ASN A 10 0.66 9.44 -11.05
CA ASN A 10 1.41 10.69 -11.12
C ASN A 10 1.89 11.14 -9.74
N GLU A 11 2.55 10.23 -9.04
CA GLU A 11 3.03 10.44 -7.69
C GLU A 11 4.54 10.27 -7.60
N GLU A 12 5.26 10.69 -8.63
CA GLU A 12 6.70 10.40 -8.68
C GLU A 12 7.46 10.94 -7.48
N LYS A 13 6.97 12.02 -6.84
CA LYS A 13 7.68 12.61 -5.71
C LYS A 13 7.41 11.91 -4.40
N MET A 14 6.41 11.04 -4.37
CA MET A 14 6.00 10.41 -3.12
C MET A 14 6.46 8.96 -2.98
N ILE A 15 6.91 8.34 -4.06
CA ILE A 15 7.15 6.89 -4.04
C ILE A 15 8.22 6.52 -3.02
N GLN A 16 9.39 7.11 -3.10
CA GLN A 16 10.47 6.75 -2.19
C GLN A 16 10.16 7.16 -0.77
N LYS A 17 9.51 8.30 -0.60
CA LYS A 17 9.15 8.77 0.72
C LYS A 17 8.14 7.83 1.38
N ALA A 18 7.13 7.39 0.63
CA ALA A 18 6.13 6.48 1.17
C ALA A 18 6.77 5.16 1.57
N ALA A 19 7.61 4.60 0.72
CA ALA A 19 8.27 3.34 1.03
C ALA A 19 9.14 3.46 2.27
N GLY A 20 9.90 4.54 2.38
CA GLY A 20 10.78 4.73 3.52
C GLY A 20 10.03 4.96 4.82
N THR A 21 8.97 5.76 4.76
CA THR A 21 8.19 6.06 5.95
C THR A 21 7.45 4.82 6.47
N ILE A 22 6.76 4.14 5.57
CA ILE A 22 6.00 2.96 5.95
C ILE A 22 6.95 1.85 6.40
N GLY A 23 8.01 1.61 5.62
CA GLY A 23 8.96 0.57 5.96
C GLY A 23 9.65 0.82 7.29
N GLY A 24 10.00 2.08 7.55
CA GLY A 24 10.65 2.42 8.81
C GLY A 24 9.77 2.14 10.01
N ILE A 25 8.49 2.47 9.90
CA ILE A 25 7.54 2.24 10.97
C ILE A 25 7.34 0.74 11.21
N LEU A 26 7.17 -0.03 10.14
CA LEU A 26 6.92 -1.45 10.27
C LEU A 26 8.15 -2.20 10.79
N GLN A 27 9.33 -1.77 10.38
CA GLN A 27 10.56 -2.38 10.88
C GLN A 27 10.73 -2.09 12.37
N LYS A 28 10.41 -0.87 12.78
CA LYS A 28 10.52 -0.51 14.18
C LYS A 28 9.59 -1.35 15.04
N GLU A 29 8.44 -1.69 14.51
CA GLU A 29 7.45 -2.49 15.24
C GLU A 29 7.66 -4.00 15.05
N ALA A 30 8.70 -4.38 14.34
CA ALA A 30 9.03 -5.78 14.09
C ALA A 30 7.90 -6.51 13.38
N ILE A 31 7.25 -5.85 12.44
CA ILE A 31 6.18 -6.44 11.64
C ILE A 31 6.77 -6.86 10.30
N ASP A 32 6.54 -8.11 9.93
CA ASP A 32 6.95 -8.62 8.63
C ASP A 32 6.00 -8.07 7.56
N TYR A 33 6.53 -7.53 6.48
CA TYR A 33 5.69 -6.79 5.54
C TYR A 33 6.22 -6.81 4.11
N GLU A 34 5.34 -6.48 3.19
CA GLU A 34 5.70 -6.11 1.83
C GLU A 34 4.90 -4.87 1.46
N ILE A 35 5.44 -4.09 0.53
CA ILE A 35 4.77 -2.90 0.01
C ILE A 35 4.57 -3.13 -1.48
N ILE A 36 3.35 -2.96 -1.96
CA ILE A 36 3.03 -3.15 -3.36
C ILE A 36 2.53 -1.84 -3.93
N PHE A 37 3.33 -1.21 -4.77
CA PHE A 37 2.88 -0.03 -5.50
C PHE A 37 2.19 -0.49 -6.78
N VAL A 38 1.04 0.08 -7.06
CA VAL A 38 0.36 -0.18 -8.32
C VAL A 38 0.32 1.11 -9.10
N ASP A 39 1.08 1.17 -10.19
CA ASP A 39 1.12 2.36 -11.03
C ASP A 39 -0.06 2.31 -11.99
N ASP A 40 -1.01 3.19 -11.80
CA ASP A 40 -2.24 3.22 -12.57
C ASP A 40 -2.06 4.04 -13.84
N GLY A 41 -1.05 3.68 -14.62
CA GLY A 41 -0.82 4.32 -15.90
C GLY A 41 -0.31 5.74 -15.82
N SER A 42 0.61 6.02 -14.90
CA SER A 42 1.17 7.36 -14.73
C SER A 42 1.89 7.84 -15.98
N LYS A 43 1.87 9.13 -16.18
CA LYS A 43 2.55 9.76 -17.32
C LYS A 43 3.85 10.44 -16.90
N ASP A 44 4.08 10.56 -15.61
CA ASP A 44 5.32 11.16 -15.10
C ASP A 44 6.32 10.05 -14.77
N GLY A 45 7.27 10.31 -13.90
CA GLY A 45 8.30 9.35 -13.53
C GLY A 45 7.92 8.39 -12.43
N THR A 46 6.63 8.21 -12.15
CA THR A 46 6.18 7.35 -11.06
C THR A 46 6.73 5.93 -11.21
N TRP A 47 6.60 5.34 -12.40
CA TRP A 47 7.04 3.96 -12.57
C TRP A 47 8.55 3.83 -12.38
N GLN A 48 9.32 4.79 -12.89
CA GLN A 48 10.76 4.77 -12.73
C GLN A 48 11.14 4.83 -11.25
N GLN A 49 10.40 5.59 -10.47
CA GLN A 49 10.65 5.66 -9.04
C GLN A 49 10.31 4.34 -8.35
N ILE A 50 9.26 3.69 -8.78
CA ILE A 50 8.89 2.38 -8.22
C ILE A 50 9.98 1.36 -8.55
N GLU A 51 10.46 1.34 -9.80
CA GLU A 51 11.53 0.42 -10.17
C GLU A 51 12.79 0.67 -9.37
N GLN A 52 13.14 1.93 -9.19
CA GLN A 52 14.34 2.28 -8.44
C GLN A 52 14.20 1.84 -6.98
N THR A 53 13.04 2.09 -6.39
CA THR A 53 12.80 1.72 -4.99
C THR A 53 12.81 0.20 -4.84
N GLN A 54 12.27 -0.50 -5.82
CA GLN A 54 12.25 -1.96 -5.80
C GLN A 54 13.66 -2.53 -5.82
N LYS A 55 14.57 -1.89 -6.53
CA LYS A 55 15.95 -2.34 -6.57
C LYS A 55 16.66 -2.13 -5.24
N GLU A 56 16.27 -1.09 -4.52
CA GLU A 56 16.94 -0.73 -3.28
C GLU A 56 16.32 -1.36 -2.05
N ASP A 57 15.08 -1.82 -2.14
CA ASP A 57 14.35 -2.33 -0.98
C ASP A 57 13.62 -3.62 -1.38
N GLN A 58 14.07 -4.72 -0.82
CA GLN A 58 13.52 -6.02 -1.17
C GLN A 58 12.07 -6.21 -0.70
N HIS A 59 11.58 -5.32 0.15
CA HIS A 59 10.19 -5.39 0.61
C HIS A 59 9.22 -4.77 -0.41
N VAL A 60 9.74 -4.08 -1.41
CA VAL A 60 8.92 -3.31 -2.34
C VAL A 60 8.74 -4.05 -3.65
N ASN A 61 7.50 -4.14 -4.10
CA ASN A 61 7.16 -4.70 -5.40
C ASN A 61 6.32 -3.71 -6.17
N GLY A 62 6.32 -3.82 -7.48
CA GLY A 62 5.57 -2.91 -8.32
C GLY A 62 4.72 -3.64 -9.34
N VAL A 63 3.53 -3.10 -9.60
CA VAL A 63 2.64 -3.55 -10.66
C VAL A 63 2.37 -2.34 -11.53
N ARG A 64 2.44 -2.49 -12.84
CA ARG A 64 2.27 -1.38 -13.74
C ARG A 64 1.13 -1.62 -14.72
N PHE A 65 0.22 -0.66 -14.80
CA PHE A 65 -0.83 -0.69 -15.83
C PHE A 65 -0.33 0.05 -17.06
N SER A 66 -0.77 -0.39 -18.24
CA SER A 66 -0.38 0.26 -19.49
C SER A 66 -1.05 1.62 -19.67
N ARG A 67 -2.15 1.85 -18.96
CA ARG A 67 -2.84 3.12 -18.98
C ARG A 67 -3.65 3.26 -17.72
N ASN A 68 -4.27 4.40 -17.53
CA ASN A 68 -5.09 4.65 -16.36
C ASN A 68 -6.39 3.85 -16.45
N PHE A 69 -6.60 2.95 -15.52
CA PHE A 69 -7.83 2.16 -15.43
C PHE A 69 -8.67 2.54 -14.23
N GLY A 70 -8.14 3.39 -13.35
CA GLY A 70 -8.87 3.84 -12.20
C GLY A 70 -8.38 3.24 -10.90
N LYS A 71 -8.67 3.94 -9.80
CA LYS A 71 -8.16 3.56 -8.51
C LYS A 71 -8.68 2.19 -8.07
N GLU A 72 -9.94 1.87 -8.37
CA GLU A 72 -10.48 0.58 -7.96
C GLU A 72 -9.78 -0.57 -8.66
N SER A 73 -9.46 -0.41 -9.94
CA SER A 73 -8.70 -1.43 -10.66
C SER A 73 -7.31 -1.59 -10.05
N ALA A 74 -6.70 -0.48 -9.66
CA ALA A 74 -5.37 -0.53 -9.04
C ALA A 74 -5.44 -1.24 -7.70
N MET A 75 -6.47 -0.98 -6.91
CA MET A 75 -6.64 -1.66 -5.64
C MET A 75 -6.82 -3.17 -5.83
N MET A 76 -7.62 -3.55 -6.81
CA MET A 76 -7.84 -4.97 -7.08
C MET A 76 -6.55 -5.66 -7.51
N ALA A 77 -5.76 -5.01 -8.36
CA ALA A 77 -4.50 -5.59 -8.80
C ALA A 77 -3.55 -5.75 -7.61
N GLY A 78 -3.53 -4.78 -6.71
CA GLY A 78 -2.71 -4.89 -5.52
C GLY A 78 -3.15 -6.04 -4.64
N LEU A 79 -4.46 -6.20 -4.45
CA LEU A 79 -4.98 -7.29 -3.65
C LEU A 79 -4.64 -8.65 -4.26
N GLU A 80 -4.71 -8.74 -5.58
CA GLU A 80 -4.39 -10.00 -6.25
C GLU A 80 -2.92 -10.36 -6.13
N ASN A 81 -2.07 -9.36 -6.00
CA ASN A 81 -0.64 -9.59 -5.90
C ASN A 81 -0.15 -9.67 -4.45
N ALA A 82 -1.02 -9.44 -3.49
CA ALA A 82 -0.63 -9.43 -2.09
C ALA A 82 -0.42 -10.84 -1.59
N GLY A 83 0.70 -11.07 -0.91
CA GLY A 83 1.02 -12.38 -0.36
C GLY A 83 0.82 -12.46 1.15
N GLY A 84 0.46 -11.36 1.79
CA GLY A 84 0.31 -11.34 3.23
C GLY A 84 -1.03 -11.83 3.69
N ASP A 85 -1.11 -12.14 4.97
CA ASP A 85 -2.35 -12.60 5.58
C ASP A 85 -3.28 -11.45 5.89
N CYS A 86 -2.74 -10.26 6.04
CA CYS A 86 -3.48 -9.05 6.30
C CYS A 86 -3.10 -8.04 5.23
N VAL A 87 -4.07 -7.38 4.64
CA VAL A 87 -3.81 -6.43 3.56
C VAL A 87 -4.41 -5.07 3.92
N VAL A 88 -3.60 -4.03 3.80
CA VAL A 88 -4.04 -2.67 4.01
C VAL A 88 -3.83 -1.90 2.72
N VAL A 89 -4.84 -1.15 2.30
CA VAL A 89 -4.74 -0.29 1.13
C VAL A 89 -4.76 1.16 1.60
N MET A 90 -3.80 1.95 1.17
CA MET A 90 -3.76 3.35 1.53
C MET A 90 -3.18 4.17 0.39
N ASP A 91 -3.43 5.47 0.42
CA ASP A 91 -2.91 6.35 -0.61
C ASP A 91 -1.44 6.63 -0.38
N CYS A 92 -0.70 6.77 -1.46
CA CYS A 92 0.73 6.92 -1.35
C CYS A 92 1.14 8.34 -0.95
N ASP A 93 0.20 9.29 -0.91
CA ASP A 93 0.50 10.65 -0.48
C ASP A 93 0.57 10.79 1.04
N LEU A 94 0.31 9.73 1.78
CA LEU A 94 0.44 9.69 3.23
C LEU A 94 -0.44 10.71 3.95
N GLN A 95 -1.63 10.97 3.43
CA GLN A 95 -2.55 11.89 4.08
C GLN A 95 -3.04 11.36 5.42
N HIS A 96 -3.11 10.04 5.55
CA HIS A 96 -3.45 9.43 6.83
C HIS A 96 -2.18 9.07 7.55
N PRO A 97 -2.17 9.12 8.89
CA PRO A 97 -0.97 8.77 9.64
C PRO A 97 -0.58 7.32 9.37
N PRO A 98 0.64 7.07 8.94
CA PRO A 98 1.05 5.69 8.67
C PRO A 98 1.02 4.81 9.91
N GLU A 99 1.08 5.41 11.08
CA GLU A 99 1.02 4.64 12.33
C GLU A 99 -0.30 3.91 12.48
N THR A 100 -1.35 4.35 11.79
CA THR A 100 -2.63 3.68 11.82
C THR A 100 -2.51 2.24 11.31
N ILE A 101 -1.57 2.00 10.40
CA ILE A 101 -1.35 0.66 9.87
C ILE A 101 -0.98 -0.30 11.00
N VAL A 102 -0.15 0.17 11.92
CA VAL A 102 0.30 -0.67 13.03
C VAL A 102 -0.90 -1.04 13.91
N GLU A 103 -1.75 -0.04 14.20
CA GLU A 103 -2.91 -0.29 15.04
C GLU A 103 -3.85 -1.32 14.40
N MET A 104 -4.10 -1.17 13.10
CA MET A 104 -4.97 -2.09 12.39
C MET A 104 -4.39 -3.49 12.40
N TYR A 105 -3.09 -3.60 12.18
CA TYR A 105 -2.45 -4.89 12.14
C TYR A 105 -2.51 -5.58 13.52
N ARG A 106 -2.29 -4.81 14.60
CA ARG A 106 -2.34 -5.37 15.93
C ARG A 106 -3.74 -5.85 16.30
N LEU A 107 -4.76 -5.08 15.89
CA LEU A 107 -6.14 -5.52 16.10
C LEU A 107 -6.43 -6.79 15.34
N TRP A 108 -5.95 -6.88 14.11
CA TRP A 108 -6.14 -8.08 13.32
C TRP A 108 -5.48 -9.28 13.99
N GLN A 109 -4.28 -9.07 14.54
CA GLN A 109 -3.59 -10.16 15.25
C GLN A 109 -4.35 -10.65 16.46
N GLN A 110 -5.15 -9.78 17.06
CA GLN A 110 -5.95 -10.15 18.22
C GLN A 110 -7.25 -10.83 17.84
N GLY A 111 -7.50 -11.02 16.57
CA GLY A 111 -8.69 -11.71 16.11
C GLY A 111 -9.82 -10.82 15.66
N TYR A 112 -9.64 -9.51 15.72
CA TYR A 112 -10.67 -8.60 15.25
C TYR A 112 -10.65 -8.55 13.73
N GLU A 113 -11.82 -8.45 13.16
CA GLU A 113 -11.92 -8.23 11.74
C GLU A 113 -11.94 -6.73 11.54
N VAL A 114 -10.85 -6.18 11.08
CA VAL A 114 -10.70 -4.75 10.95
C VAL A 114 -11.16 -4.30 9.60
N VAL A 115 -12.05 -3.33 9.58
CA VAL A 115 -12.55 -2.76 8.37
C VAL A 115 -11.99 -1.37 8.29
N GLU A 116 -11.97 -0.78 7.12
CA GLU A 116 -11.48 0.52 6.92
C GLU A 116 -12.09 1.46 7.91
N GLY A 117 -11.28 2.16 8.62
CA GLY A 117 -11.76 2.97 9.68
C GLY A 117 -11.92 4.41 9.34
N VAL A 118 -11.51 4.83 8.18
CA VAL A 118 -11.46 6.22 7.90
C VAL A 118 -12.49 6.64 6.93
N LYS A 119 -12.56 5.97 5.81
CA LYS A 119 -13.40 6.40 4.80
C LYS A 119 -14.28 5.30 4.45
N ARG A 120 -15.41 5.31 4.96
CA ARG A 120 -16.33 4.26 4.72
C ARG A 120 -17.07 4.54 3.53
N THR A 121 -17.00 3.74 2.61
CA THR A 121 -17.79 3.96 1.48
C THR A 121 -18.94 3.07 1.46
N ARG A 122 -18.78 1.83 1.74
CA ARG A 122 -19.87 0.95 1.65
C ARG A 122 -19.92 0.05 2.73
N GLY A 123 -19.33 0.06 3.65
CA GLY A 123 -19.49 -0.66 4.83
C GLY A 123 -19.37 -2.14 4.81
N LYS A 124 -18.88 -2.72 3.77
CA LYS A 124 -18.76 -4.12 3.82
C LYS A 124 -17.44 -4.61 3.41
N GLU A 125 -16.51 -3.79 3.34
CA GLU A 125 -15.21 -4.22 2.94
C GLU A 125 -14.55 -4.97 4.05
N SER A 126 -13.86 -5.99 3.69
CA SER A 126 -12.99 -6.66 4.60
C SER A 126 -11.56 -6.23 4.38
N VAL A 127 -11.33 -5.21 3.58
CA VAL A 127 -10.00 -4.69 3.35
C VAL A 127 -9.95 -3.28 3.86
N PHE A 128 -8.74 -2.75 4.04
CA PHE A 128 -8.56 -1.45 4.61
C PHE A 128 -8.18 -0.47 3.54
N HIS A 129 -8.73 0.68 3.62
CA HIS A 129 -8.46 1.71 2.63
C HIS A 129 -7.77 2.89 3.26
#